data_1fdaa5c1b73ffb46562f7d0ac458c3ad
#
_entry.id   1fdaa5c1b73ffb46562f7d0ac458c3ad
#
_cell.length_a   1.000
_cell.length_b   1.000
_cell.length_c   1.000
_cell.angle_alpha   90.00
_cell.angle_beta   90.00
_cell.angle_gamma   90.00
#
_symmetry.space_group_name_H-M   'P 1'
#
loop_
_entity.id
_entity.type
_entity.pdbx_description
1 polymer ?
#
loop_
_entity_poly.entity_id
_entity_poly.type
_entity_poly.pdbx_seq_one_letter_code
_entity_poly.pdbx_strand_id
1 'polypeptide(L)'
;MGREKELRRTKCFWFGYKGHLAVGTSSQYILQALFSSGSLNDGKATIPLLKGIQERLHLPLRYQTMDAGYDYEPIYEQVHRMGQQSVIAYNKRNEGEIIGYDKHFAPTCFREHSYRYDSFDPKYETLKYTRPKECSDCPLANEGICQKVYKVKITSDLRRYTAPARGSQAWKNIFKRRTAVERVNAYLKEFFQLNNVRYRTGKRAKIHFDMVTLIYNASKLAADRINVQLNQQQVA
;
A
#
# COMPACT_ATOMS: atom_id res chain seq x y z
N MET A 1 24.75 -32.34 32.32
CA MET A 1 24.56 -32.57 30.89
C MET A 1 23.05 -32.75 30.64
N GLY A 2 22.32 -31.67 30.44
CA GLY A 2 20.90 -31.67 30.16
C GLY A 2 20.70 -31.59 28.65
N ARG A 3 20.11 -32.63 28.05
CA ARG A 3 19.67 -32.61 26.65
C ARG A 3 18.38 -31.78 26.57
N GLU A 4 18.43 -30.59 25.99
CA GLU A 4 17.25 -29.88 25.53
C GLU A 4 16.53 -30.72 24.47
N LYS A 5 15.29 -31.11 24.79
CA LYS A 5 14.38 -31.73 23.83
C LYS A 5 13.93 -30.67 22.87
N GLU A 6 14.44 -30.65 21.63
CA GLU A 6 13.83 -29.92 20.50
C GLU A 6 12.38 -30.38 20.33
N LEU A 7 11.46 -29.51 20.70
CA LEU A 7 10.05 -29.68 20.38
C LEU A 7 9.89 -29.62 18.86
N ARG A 8 9.73 -30.78 18.21
CA ARG A 8 9.36 -30.88 16.79
C ARG A 8 8.05 -30.13 16.61
N ARG A 9 8.12 -28.95 15.99
CA ARG A 9 6.93 -28.20 15.54
C ARG A 9 6.20 -29.06 14.51
N THR A 10 5.11 -29.68 14.90
CA THR A 10 4.19 -30.35 13.99
C THR A 10 3.62 -29.31 13.04
N LYS A 11 3.91 -29.46 11.73
CA LYS A 11 3.34 -28.60 10.70
C LYS A 11 1.84 -28.92 10.59
N CYS A 12 0.99 -28.06 11.13
CA CYS A 12 -0.45 -28.17 10.91
C CYS A 12 -0.79 -27.60 9.52
N PHE A 13 -1.42 -28.41 8.67
CA PHE A 13 -1.93 -27.98 7.38
C PHE A 13 -3.39 -27.55 7.53
N TRP A 14 -3.73 -26.36 7.08
CA TRP A 14 -5.06 -25.82 7.12
C TRP A 14 -5.66 -25.82 5.72
N PHE A 15 -6.88 -26.34 5.59
CA PHE A 15 -7.71 -26.09 4.42
C PHE A 15 -8.50 -24.82 4.66
N GLY A 16 -8.31 -23.81 3.81
CA GLY A 16 -9.01 -22.55 3.96
C GLY A 16 -9.07 -21.78 2.66
N TYR A 17 -9.83 -20.70 2.71
CA TYR A 17 -9.96 -19.74 1.61
C TYR A 17 -9.46 -18.38 2.04
N LYS A 18 -9.07 -17.56 1.05
CA LYS A 18 -8.72 -16.17 1.24
C LYS A 18 -9.63 -15.27 0.43
N GLY A 19 -10.10 -14.20 1.07
CA GLY A 19 -10.70 -13.06 0.40
C GLY A 19 -9.68 -11.93 0.28
N HIS A 20 -9.42 -11.47 -0.93
CA HIS A 20 -8.56 -10.33 -1.20
C HIS A 20 -9.44 -9.15 -1.57
N LEU A 21 -9.23 -8.01 -0.92
CA LEU A 21 -10.06 -6.82 -1.08
C LEU A 21 -9.22 -5.62 -1.50
N ALA A 22 -9.73 -4.86 -2.45
CA ALA A 22 -9.29 -3.51 -2.71
C ALA A 22 -10.39 -2.54 -2.25
N VAL A 23 -10.03 -1.61 -1.39
CA VAL A 23 -10.97 -0.73 -0.69
C VAL A 23 -10.61 0.73 -0.93
N GLY A 24 -11.60 1.57 -1.19
CA GLY A 24 -11.44 3.01 -1.27
C GLY A 24 -11.04 3.59 0.10
N THR A 25 -9.88 4.25 0.16
CA THR A 25 -9.31 4.70 1.44
C THR A 25 -10.13 5.77 2.16
N SER A 26 -10.89 6.57 1.42
CA SER A 26 -11.79 7.59 1.97
C SER A 26 -13.23 7.09 2.05
N SER A 27 -13.70 6.44 1.00
CA SER A 27 -15.08 5.99 0.89
C SER A 27 -15.38 4.69 1.65
N GLN A 28 -14.36 3.86 1.86
CA GLN A 28 -14.47 2.51 2.42
C GLN A 28 -15.34 1.53 1.61
N TYR A 29 -15.71 1.86 0.38
CA TYR A 29 -16.33 0.91 -0.53
C TYR A 29 -15.33 -0.17 -0.96
N ILE A 30 -15.80 -1.39 -1.08
CA ILE A 30 -15.03 -2.47 -1.70
C ILE A 30 -15.08 -2.22 -3.22
N LEU A 31 -13.94 -1.83 -3.79
CA LEU A 31 -13.81 -1.52 -5.21
C LEU A 31 -13.65 -2.78 -6.05
N GLN A 32 -12.95 -3.77 -5.51
CA GLN A 32 -12.76 -5.08 -6.13
C GLN A 32 -12.53 -6.13 -5.05
N ALA A 33 -13.03 -7.33 -5.30
CA ALA A 33 -12.87 -8.48 -4.44
C ALA A 33 -12.44 -9.70 -5.26
N LEU A 34 -11.55 -10.53 -4.70
CA LEU A 34 -11.10 -11.77 -5.29
C LEU A 34 -11.11 -12.87 -4.23
N PHE A 35 -11.71 -14.01 -4.56
CA PHE A 35 -11.71 -15.18 -3.72
C PHE A 35 -10.71 -16.21 -4.22
N SER A 36 -9.93 -16.80 -3.32
CA SER A 36 -8.92 -17.79 -3.68
C SER A 36 -8.78 -18.90 -2.65
N SER A 37 -8.01 -19.94 -2.98
CA SER A 37 -7.54 -20.90 -1.99
C SER A 37 -6.65 -20.23 -0.95
N GLY A 38 -6.61 -20.77 0.27
CA GLY A 38 -5.77 -20.26 1.34
C GLY A 38 -4.26 -20.30 1.04
N SER A 39 -3.84 -21.13 0.07
CA SER A 39 -2.44 -21.27 -0.35
C SER A 39 -1.98 -20.19 -1.33
N LEU A 40 -2.91 -19.42 -1.95
CA LEU A 40 -2.51 -18.36 -2.89
C LEU A 40 -1.75 -17.26 -2.14
N ASN A 41 -0.60 -16.88 -2.70
CA ASN A 41 0.17 -15.74 -2.19
C ASN A 41 -0.56 -14.42 -2.48
N ASP A 42 -0.61 -13.52 -1.49
CA ASP A 42 -1.37 -12.26 -1.58
C ASP A 42 -0.81 -11.34 -2.68
N GLY A 43 0.51 -11.33 -2.89
CA GLY A 43 1.14 -10.60 -3.99
C GLY A 43 0.68 -11.04 -5.38
N LYS A 44 0.45 -12.37 -5.57
CA LYS A 44 -0.09 -12.90 -6.84
C LYS A 44 -1.55 -12.51 -7.05
N ALA A 45 -2.34 -12.39 -5.99
CA ALA A 45 -3.74 -11.96 -6.07
C ALA A 45 -3.89 -10.46 -6.37
N THR A 46 -2.88 -9.65 -6.05
CA THR A 46 -2.94 -8.20 -6.19
C THR A 46 -3.05 -7.74 -7.65
N ILE A 47 -2.30 -8.35 -8.55
CA ILE A 47 -2.31 -7.94 -9.97
C ILE A 47 -3.70 -8.13 -10.61
N PRO A 48 -4.40 -9.28 -10.48
CA PRO A 48 -5.78 -9.41 -10.92
C PRO A 48 -6.74 -8.42 -10.26
N LEU A 49 -6.56 -8.09 -8.97
CA LEU A 49 -7.36 -7.07 -8.31
C LEU A 49 -7.20 -5.70 -8.95
N LEU A 50 -5.95 -5.26 -9.17
CA LEU A 50 -5.64 -3.97 -9.80
C LEU A 50 -6.17 -3.88 -11.22
N LYS A 51 -5.99 -4.92 -12.03
CA LYS A 51 -6.54 -5.00 -13.39
C LYS A 51 -8.07 -4.93 -13.37
N GLY A 52 -8.73 -5.67 -12.48
CA GLY A 52 -10.19 -5.64 -12.37
C GLY A 52 -10.74 -4.27 -11.97
N ILE A 53 -10.01 -3.49 -11.17
CA ILE A 53 -10.35 -2.09 -10.88
C ILE A 53 -10.22 -1.24 -12.14
N GLN A 54 -9.12 -1.36 -12.85
CA GLN A 54 -8.85 -0.58 -14.06
C GLN A 54 -9.87 -0.84 -15.16
N GLU A 55 -10.25 -2.10 -15.36
CA GLU A 55 -11.17 -2.53 -16.41
C GLU A 55 -12.64 -2.16 -16.13
N ARG A 56 -13.05 -2.18 -14.85
CA ARG A 56 -14.46 -2.04 -14.46
C ARG A 56 -14.82 -0.69 -13.90
N LEU A 57 -13.84 0.01 -13.31
CA LEU A 57 -14.07 1.25 -12.59
C LEU A 57 -13.22 2.37 -13.22
N HIS A 58 -13.87 3.29 -13.88
CA HIS A 58 -13.22 4.49 -14.44
C HIS A 58 -13.05 5.56 -13.34
N LEU A 59 -12.35 5.21 -12.26
CA LEU A 59 -12.12 6.11 -11.13
C LEU A 59 -10.75 6.80 -11.24
N PRO A 60 -10.65 8.11 -10.90
CA PRO A 60 -9.39 8.85 -10.90
C PRO A 60 -8.54 8.48 -9.67
N LEU A 61 -8.10 7.22 -9.61
CA LEU A 61 -7.27 6.74 -8.52
C LEU A 61 -5.84 7.22 -8.71
N ARG A 62 -5.29 7.87 -7.67
CA ARG A 62 -3.93 8.41 -7.71
C ARG A 62 -2.91 7.53 -7.01
N TYR A 63 -3.30 6.90 -5.91
CA TYR A 63 -2.40 6.13 -5.06
C TYR A 63 -2.92 4.73 -4.78
N GLN A 64 -2.00 3.76 -4.76
CA GLN A 64 -2.24 2.40 -4.25
C GLN A 64 -1.44 2.20 -2.96
N THR A 65 -2.13 1.95 -1.85
CA THR A 65 -1.49 1.78 -0.53
C THR A 65 -1.54 0.32 -0.08
N MET A 66 -0.39 -0.24 0.25
CA MET A 66 -0.28 -1.64 0.66
C MET A 66 0.77 -1.80 1.77
N ASP A 67 0.71 -2.91 2.51
CA ASP A 67 1.73 -3.22 3.52
C ASP A 67 3.00 -3.85 2.90
N ALA A 68 3.99 -4.14 3.76
CA ALA A 68 5.26 -4.71 3.34
C ALA A 68 5.17 -6.13 2.75
N GLY A 69 4.04 -6.83 2.96
CA GLY A 69 3.78 -8.13 2.35
C GLY A 69 3.57 -8.06 0.84
N TYR A 70 3.25 -6.88 0.32
CA TYR A 70 3.03 -6.60 -1.11
C TYR A 70 4.23 -5.95 -1.80
N ASP A 71 5.38 -5.87 -1.14
CA ASP A 71 6.58 -5.25 -1.68
C ASP A 71 7.27 -6.14 -2.73
N TYR A 72 6.66 -6.26 -3.90
CA TYR A 72 7.13 -7.02 -5.06
C TYR A 72 7.18 -6.14 -6.30
N GLU A 73 8.29 -6.17 -7.03
CA GLU A 73 8.53 -5.34 -8.22
C GLU A 73 7.37 -5.38 -9.24
N PRO A 74 6.78 -6.53 -9.62
CA PRO A 74 5.66 -6.58 -10.57
C PRO A 74 4.42 -5.79 -10.12
N ILE A 75 4.23 -5.59 -8.82
CA ILE A 75 3.12 -4.77 -8.30
C ILE A 75 3.38 -3.29 -8.57
N TYR A 76 4.60 -2.81 -8.33
CA TYR A 76 4.99 -1.44 -8.65
C TYR A 76 4.88 -1.14 -10.14
N GLU A 77 5.34 -2.06 -10.99
CA GLU A 77 5.21 -1.94 -12.43
C GLU A 77 3.75 -1.88 -12.88
N GLN A 78 2.88 -2.72 -12.30
CA GLN A 78 1.45 -2.72 -12.64
C GLN A 78 0.81 -1.39 -12.22
N VAL A 79 1.09 -0.88 -11.04
CA VAL A 79 0.58 0.40 -10.55
C VAL A 79 1.08 1.55 -11.43
N HIS A 80 2.37 1.53 -11.80
CA HIS A 80 2.96 2.53 -12.69
C HIS A 80 2.31 2.51 -14.09
N ARG A 81 2.09 1.33 -14.68
CA ARG A 81 1.38 1.17 -15.95
C ARG A 81 -0.05 1.71 -15.91
N MET A 82 -0.68 1.73 -14.74
CA MET A 82 -2.01 2.35 -14.53
C MET A 82 -1.94 3.88 -14.38
N GLY A 83 -0.76 4.49 -14.49
CA GLY A 83 -0.55 5.93 -14.28
C GLY A 83 -0.69 6.34 -12.81
N GLN A 84 -0.56 5.40 -11.89
CA GLN A 84 -0.78 5.61 -10.45
C GLN A 84 0.54 5.50 -9.68
N GLN A 85 0.54 5.93 -8.41
CA GLN A 85 1.70 5.92 -7.55
C GLN A 85 1.56 4.86 -6.45
N SER A 86 2.62 4.09 -6.24
CA SER A 86 2.69 3.05 -5.20
C SER A 86 3.12 3.64 -3.86
N VAL A 87 2.34 3.38 -2.81
CA VAL A 87 2.67 3.74 -1.43
C VAL A 87 2.67 2.46 -0.60
N ILE A 88 3.71 1.64 -0.79
CA ILE A 88 3.87 0.31 -0.20
C ILE A 88 5.02 0.36 0.79
N ALA A 89 4.85 -0.22 1.99
CA ALA A 89 5.94 -0.31 2.95
C ALA A 89 7.08 -1.16 2.39
N TYR A 90 8.32 -0.64 2.49
CA TYR A 90 9.50 -1.34 1.98
C TYR A 90 9.88 -2.51 2.88
N ASN A 91 10.14 -3.66 2.29
CA ASN A 91 10.67 -4.84 2.96
C ASN A 91 12.14 -5.04 2.56
N LYS A 92 13.05 -4.71 3.47
CA LYS A 92 14.50 -4.76 3.20
C LYS A 92 14.98 -6.16 2.79
N ARG A 93 14.31 -7.23 3.25
CA ARG A 93 14.75 -8.63 3.03
C ARG A 93 16.24 -8.77 3.36
N ASN A 94 17.01 -9.44 2.47
CA ASN A 94 18.46 -9.62 2.60
C ASN A 94 19.26 -8.59 1.78
N GLU A 95 18.66 -7.45 1.42
CA GLU A 95 19.35 -6.40 0.66
C GLU A 95 20.31 -5.61 1.56
N GLY A 96 21.52 -5.38 1.05
CA GLY A 96 22.52 -4.53 1.70
C GLY A 96 22.10 -3.06 1.78
N GLU A 97 22.90 -2.26 2.45
CA GLU A 97 22.75 -0.81 2.46
C GLU A 97 23.30 -0.21 1.17
N ILE A 98 22.65 0.83 0.67
CA ILE A 98 23.07 1.52 -0.54
C ILE A 98 23.88 2.74 -0.10
N ILE A 99 25.13 2.79 -0.52
CA ILE A 99 26.02 3.93 -0.24
C ILE A 99 25.45 5.17 -0.90
N GLY A 100 25.46 6.30 -0.18
CA GLY A 100 24.97 7.58 -0.68
C GLY A 100 23.46 7.80 -0.56
N TYR A 101 22.74 6.89 0.12
CA TYR A 101 21.32 7.01 0.39
C TYR A 101 21.01 6.64 1.85
N ASP A 102 19.96 7.25 2.38
CA ASP A 102 19.45 6.90 3.70
C ASP A 102 18.50 5.69 3.64
N LYS A 103 18.00 5.28 4.80
CA LYS A 103 17.04 4.16 4.94
C LYS A 103 15.72 4.34 4.18
N HIS A 104 15.43 5.53 3.69
CA HIS A 104 14.25 5.87 2.90
C HIS A 104 14.59 6.16 1.45
N PHE A 105 15.82 5.88 1.04
CA PHE A 105 16.36 6.13 -0.30
C PHE A 105 16.39 7.61 -0.69
N ALA A 106 16.43 8.51 0.30
CA ALA A 106 16.81 9.90 0.04
C ALA A 106 18.32 9.99 -0.12
N PRO A 107 18.84 10.74 -1.12
CA PRO A 107 20.28 10.94 -1.28
C PRO A 107 20.90 11.52 -0.01
N THR A 108 22.14 11.15 0.28
CA THR A 108 22.91 11.73 1.39
C THR A 108 24.07 12.56 0.86
N CYS A 109 24.50 13.57 1.62
CA CYS A 109 25.70 14.35 1.31
C CYS A 109 26.95 13.60 1.81
N PHE A 110 28.15 14.14 1.51
CA PHE A 110 29.43 13.57 1.96
C PHE A 110 29.57 13.45 3.49
N ARG A 111 28.78 14.19 4.25
CA ARG A 111 28.71 14.10 5.72
C ARG A 111 27.51 13.28 6.21
N GLU A 112 26.94 12.45 5.33
CA GLU A 112 25.83 11.51 5.60
C GLU A 112 24.51 12.16 6.03
N HIS A 113 24.34 13.48 5.85
CA HIS A 113 23.05 14.13 6.09
C HIS A 113 22.11 13.91 4.88
N SER A 114 20.88 13.48 5.17
CA SER A 114 19.89 13.20 4.13
C SER A 114 19.36 14.47 3.48
N TYR A 115 19.31 14.48 2.16
CA TYR A 115 18.60 15.50 1.39
C TYR A 115 17.11 15.45 1.69
N ARG A 116 16.45 16.61 1.73
CA ARG A 116 15.02 16.72 2.03
C ARG A 116 14.19 16.63 0.76
N TYR A 117 13.20 15.76 0.77
CA TYR A 117 12.23 15.70 -0.31
C TYR A 117 11.49 17.04 -0.43
N ASP A 118 11.46 17.60 -1.63
CA ASP A 118 10.79 18.85 -1.98
C ASP A 118 9.48 18.57 -2.74
N SER A 119 9.61 17.97 -3.92
CA SER A 119 8.47 17.77 -4.81
C SER A 119 8.67 16.61 -5.78
N PHE A 120 7.60 16.25 -6.48
CA PHE A 120 7.61 15.33 -7.61
C PHE A 120 7.20 16.05 -8.88
N ASP A 121 8.00 15.90 -9.92
CA ASP A 121 7.70 16.40 -11.25
C ASP A 121 7.07 15.27 -12.08
N PRO A 122 5.74 15.31 -12.36
CA PRO A 122 5.06 14.26 -13.11
C PRO A 122 5.52 14.16 -14.57
N LYS A 123 5.95 15.28 -15.18
CA LYS A 123 6.35 15.31 -16.59
C LYS A 123 7.63 14.52 -16.85
N TYR A 124 8.58 14.59 -15.91
CA TYR A 124 9.87 13.91 -16.00
C TYR A 124 9.98 12.71 -15.07
N GLU A 125 8.90 12.39 -14.36
CA GLU A 125 8.84 11.32 -13.34
C GLU A 125 10.00 11.38 -12.35
N THR A 126 10.27 12.58 -11.83
CA THR A 126 11.48 12.88 -11.08
C THR A 126 11.15 13.40 -9.69
N LEU A 127 11.74 12.77 -8.67
CA LEU A 127 11.75 13.26 -7.30
C LEU A 127 12.82 14.35 -7.18
N LYS A 128 12.45 15.49 -6.60
CA LYS A 128 13.34 16.59 -6.32
C LYS A 128 13.65 16.63 -4.83
N TYR A 129 14.94 16.72 -4.52
CA TYR A 129 15.45 16.83 -3.16
C TYR A 129 16.29 18.10 -3.04
N THR A 130 16.17 18.79 -1.92
CA THR A 130 16.95 20.00 -1.58
C THR A 130 17.94 19.69 -0.46
N ARG A 131 18.99 20.49 -0.36
CA ARG A 131 20.05 20.33 0.66
C ARG A 131 19.47 20.17 2.06
N PRO A 132 20.12 19.37 2.92
CA PRO A 132 19.85 19.34 4.36
C PRO A 132 19.99 20.72 5.00
N LYS A 133 19.33 20.95 6.12
CA LYS A 133 19.45 22.22 6.88
C LYS A 133 20.88 22.43 7.39
N GLU A 134 21.54 21.35 7.72
CA GLU A 134 22.90 21.28 8.23
C GLU A 134 23.96 21.77 7.21
N CYS A 135 23.54 21.97 5.97
CA CYS A 135 24.42 22.50 4.93
C CYS A 135 24.53 24.03 4.91
N SER A 136 23.81 24.79 5.75
CA SER A 136 23.89 26.25 5.81
C SER A 136 25.32 26.75 6.11
N ASP A 137 25.97 26.08 7.05
CA ASP A 137 27.31 26.45 7.54
C ASP A 137 28.39 25.42 7.15
N CYS A 138 28.12 24.60 6.15
CA CYS A 138 29.03 23.55 5.72
C CYS A 138 30.03 24.07 4.67
N PRO A 139 31.37 23.98 4.89
CA PRO A 139 32.38 24.40 3.93
C PRO A 139 32.22 23.75 2.55
N LEU A 140 31.94 22.43 2.51
CA LEU A 140 31.74 21.67 1.26
C LEU A 140 30.56 22.19 0.43
N ALA A 141 29.54 22.73 1.10
CA ALA A 141 28.42 23.34 0.41
C ALA A 141 28.79 24.69 -0.23
N ASN A 142 29.63 25.44 0.42
CA ASN A 142 30.10 26.76 -0.04
C ASN A 142 31.09 26.64 -1.22
N GLU A 143 31.91 25.60 -1.20
CA GLU A 143 32.88 25.30 -2.28
C GLU A 143 32.22 24.68 -3.52
N GLY A 144 30.91 24.46 -3.51
CA GLY A 144 30.16 23.91 -4.65
C GLY A 144 30.29 22.41 -4.87
N ILE A 145 30.98 21.69 -3.98
CA ILE A 145 31.17 20.23 -4.04
C ILE A 145 29.83 19.50 -3.89
N CYS A 146 28.96 19.97 -2.98
CA CYS A 146 27.63 19.39 -2.79
C CYS A 146 26.59 20.06 -3.70
N GLN A 147 25.82 19.26 -4.41
CA GLN A 147 24.74 19.75 -5.27
C GLN A 147 23.65 20.47 -4.45
N LYS A 148 23.15 21.61 -4.95
CA LYS A 148 22.03 22.33 -4.32
C LYS A 148 20.72 21.54 -4.39
N VAL A 149 20.52 20.84 -5.50
CA VAL A 149 19.31 20.05 -5.79
C VAL A 149 19.72 18.71 -6.35
N TYR A 150 19.14 17.66 -5.78
CA TYR A 150 19.28 16.30 -6.28
C TYR A 150 17.98 15.86 -6.96
N LYS A 151 18.09 15.27 -8.15
CA LYS A 151 16.94 14.76 -8.91
C LYS A 151 17.10 13.27 -9.13
N VAL A 152 16.08 12.49 -8.77
CA VAL A 152 16.06 11.02 -8.91
C VAL A 152 14.86 10.63 -9.73
N LYS A 153 15.06 9.94 -10.84
CA LYS A 153 13.95 9.37 -11.62
C LYS A 153 13.33 8.19 -10.89
N ILE A 154 12.00 8.16 -10.76
CA ILE A 154 11.32 7.02 -10.14
C ILE A 154 11.44 5.75 -10.98
N THR A 155 11.52 5.88 -12.31
CA THR A 155 11.67 4.76 -13.25
C THR A 155 13.01 4.04 -13.17
N SER A 156 14.01 4.59 -12.48
CA SER A 156 15.28 3.89 -12.25
C SER A 156 15.12 2.71 -11.29
N ASP A 157 14.21 2.80 -10.33
CA ASP A 157 13.81 1.71 -9.43
C ASP A 157 12.44 2.07 -8.80
N LEU A 158 11.36 1.58 -9.37
CA LEU A 158 9.99 1.87 -8.93
C LEU A 158 9.70 1.38 -7.51
N ARG A 159 10.44 0.39 -7.03
CA ARG A 159 10.27 -0.16 -5.68
C ARG A 159 10.91 0.75 -4.62
N ARG A 160 12.07 1.34 -4.91
CA ARG A 160 12.78 2.24 -4.00
C ARG A 160 12.27 3.67 -4.09
N TYR A 161 12.07 4.16 -5.30
CA TYR A 161 11.67 5.55 -5.55
C TYR A 161 10.18 5.63 -5.87
N THR A 162 9.41 6.16 -4.94
CA THR A 162 7.96 6.33 -5.07
C THR A 162 7.60 7.81 -4.97
N ALA A 163 6.49 8.22 -5.57
CA ALA A 163 5.99 9.59 -5.43
C ALA A 163 4.70 9.61 -4.60
N PRO A 164 4.66 10.34 -3.46
CA PRO A 164 5.77 11.11 -2.86
C PRO A 164 6.90 10.22 -2.35
N ALA A 165 8.08 10.83 -2.11
CA ALA A 165 9.25 10.07 -1.66
C ALA A 165 9.01 9.39 -0.31
N ARG A 166 9.54 8.17 -0.18
CA ARG A 166 9.48 7.40 1.08
C ARG A 166 10.03 8.20 2.25
N GLY A 167 9.45 8.01 3.42
CA GLY A 167 9.86 8.72 4.63
C GLY A 167 9.38 10.17 4.73
N SER A 168 8.95 10.79 3.62
CA SER A 168 8.36 12.13 3.64
C SER A 168 7.03 12.16 4.43
N GLN A 169 6.67 13.34 4.96
CA GLN A 169 5.38 13.50 5.66
C GLN A 169 4.19 13.23 4.74
N ALA A 170 4.29 13.61 3.47
CA ALA A 170 3.26 13.34 2.46
C ALA A 170 3.07 11.83 2.27
N TRP A 171 4.16 11.05 2.15
CA TRP A 171 4.11 9.60 2.06
C TRP A 171 3.45 8.97 3.30
N LYS A 172 3.88 9.40 4.49
CA LYS A 172 3.33 8.89 5.76
C LYS A 172 1.82 9.15 5.88
N ASN A 173 1.37 10.32 5.48
CA ASN A 173 -0.05 10.68 5.52
C ASN A 173 -0.91 9.83 4.57
N ILE A 174 -0.39 9.51 3.39
CA ILE A 174 -1.08 8.61 2.44
C ILE A 174 -1.06 7.18 2.96
N PHE A 175 0.10 6.70 3.45
CA PHE A 175 0.25 5.34 3.96
C PHE A 175 -0.69 5.02 5.14
N LYS A 176 -0.92 5.99 6.03
CA LYS A 176 -1.89 5.84 7.14
C LYS A 176 -3.29 5.48 6.67
N ARG A 177 -3.69 5.89 5.47
CA ARG A 177 -5.03 5.59 4.91
C ARG A 177 -5.21 4.09 4.60
N ARG A 178 -4.14 3.32 4.55
CA ARG A 178 -4.17 1.85 4.38
C ARG A 178 -5.09 1.16 5.39
N THR A 179 -5.20 1.70 6.60
CA THR A 179 -6.07 1.14 7.65
C THR A 179 -7.55 1.05 7.25
N ALA A 180 -7.98 1.68 6.14
CA ALA A 180 -9.34 1.54 5.64
C ALA A 180 -9.70 0.09 5.29
N VAL A 181 -8.79 -0.67 4.67
CA VAL A 181 -9.03 -2.08 4.35
C VAL A 181 -9.11 -2.93 5.62
N GLU A 182 -8.35 -2.59 6.66
CA GLU A 182 -8.39 -3.29 7.95
C GLU A 182 -9.74 -3.10 8.64
N ARG A 183 -10.28 -1.86 8.62
CA ARG A 183 -11.62 -1.56 9.16
C ARG A 183 -12.72 -2.32 8.41
N VAL A 184 -12.67 -2.34 7.08
CA VAL A 184 -13.62 -3.11 6.27
C VAL A 184 -13.51 -4.60 6.58
N ASN A 185 -12.30 -5.15 6.64
CA ASN A 185 -12.08 -6.55 6.99
C ASN A 185 -12.61 -6.88 8.39
N ALA A 186 -12.37 -6.03 9.38
CA ALA A 186 -12.91 -6.21 10.73
C ALA A 186 -14.44 -6.24 10.71
N TYR A 187 -15.07 -5.29 10.01
CA TYR A 187 -16.52 -5.22 9.87
C TYR A 187 -17.10 -6.49 9.22
N LEU A 188 -16.50 -6.97 8.11
CA LEU A 188 -16.94 -8.18 7.43
C LEU A 188 -16.82 -9.43 8.31
N LYS A 189 -15.79 -9.50 9.14
CA LYS A 189 -15.57 -10.60 10.07
C LYS A 189 -16.55 -10.59 11.24
N GLU A 190 -16.80 -9.41 11.80
CA GLU A 190 -17.65 -9.24 12.98
C GLU A 190 -19.14 -9.37 12.65
N PHE A 191 -19.62 -8.62 11.67
CA PHE A 191 -21.04 -8.53 11.36
C PHE A 191 -21.55 -9.55 10.33
N PHE A 192 -20.67 -9.96 9.39
CA PHE A 192 -21.03 -10.95 8.37
C PHE A 192 -20.37 -12.31 8.60
N GLN A 193 -19.69 -12.49 9.72
CA GLN A 193 -19.05 -13.75 10.13
C GLN A 193 -18.16 -14.36 9.03
N LEU A 194 -17.45 -13.53 8.28
CA LEU A 194 -16.63 -13.98 7.16
C LEU A 194 -15.48 -14.93 7.57
N ASN A 195 -15.15 -15.00 8.88
CA ASN A 195 -14.21 -15.98 9.43
C ASN A 195 -14.81 -17.39 9.55
N ASN A 196 -16.14 -17.51 9.58
CA ASN A 196 -16.84 -18.76 9.84
C ASN A 196 -17.36 -19.35 8.53
N VAL A 197 -16.47 -19.98 7.76
CA VAL A 197 -16.87 -20.64 6.53
C VAL A 197 -17.63 -21.93 6.86
N ARG A 198 -18.94 -21.89 6.76
CA ARG A 198 -19.83 -23.04 6.99
C ARG A 198 -19.99 -23.96 5.75
N TYR A 199 -19.40 -23.54 4.63
CA TYR A 199 -19.56 -24.23 3.34
C TYR A 199 -18.38 -25.13 3.04
N ARG A 200 -18.65 -26.40 2.71
CA ARG A 200 -17.62 -27.41 2.45
C ARG A 200 -16.96 -27.31 1.06
N THR A 201 -17.57 -26.58 0.12
CA THR A 201 -17.06 -26.45 -1.25
C THR A 201 -16.63 -25.03 -1.56
N GLY A 202 -15.53 -24.88 -2.29
CA GLY A 202 -15.02 -23.56 -2.72
C GLY A 202 -16.03 -22.75 -3.52
N LYS A 203 -16.87 -23.41 -4.34
CA LYS A 203 -17.93 -22.73 -5.09
C LYS A 203 -18.95 -22.04 -4.16
N ARG A 204 -19.43 -22.75 -3.14
CA ARG A 204 -20.38 -22.18 -2.18
C ARG A 204 -19.76 -21.12 -1.29
N ALA A 205 -18.51 -21.34 -0.86
CA ALA A 205 -17.76 -20.35 -0.09
C ALA A 205 -17.53 -19.07 -0.90
N LYS A 206 -17.23 -19.19 -2.21
CA LYS A 206 -17.12 -18.03 -3.10
C LYS A 206 -18.43 -17.27 -3.22
N ILE A 207 -19.57 -17.96 -3.43
CA ILE A 207 -20.88 -17.31 -3.50
C ILE A 207 -21.17 -16.53 -2.21
N HIS A 208 -20.91 -17.14 -1.05
CA HIS A 208 -21.06 -16.44 0.23
C HIS A 208 -20.18 -15.19 0.32
N PHE A 209 -18.91 -15.28 -0.06
CA PHE A 209 -18.00 -14.15 -0.09
C PHE A 209 -18.50 -13.03 -1.03
N ASP A 210 -18.92 -13.38 -2.24
CA ASP A 210 -19.44 -12.42 -3.22
C ASP A 210 -20.71 -11.71 -2.71
N MET A 211 -21.62 -12.46 -2.08
CA MET A 211 -22.83 -11.89 -1.47
C MET A 211 -22.54 -10.97 -0.29
N VAL A 212 -21.61 -11.35 0.57
CA VAL A 212 -21.19 -10.52 1.72
C VAL A 212 -20.59 -9.18 1.23
N THR A 213 -19.73 -9.22 0.22
CA THR A 213 -19.13 -7.98 -0.33
C THR A 213 -20.17 -7.09 -1.00
N LEU A 214 -21.15 -7.68 -1.71
CA LEU A 214 -22.28 -6.95 -2.30
C LEU A 214 -23.15 -6.29 -1.23
N ILE A 215 -23.57 -7.05 -0.22
CA ILE A 215 -24.45 -6.55 0.85
C ILE A 215 -23.73 -5.44 1.64
N TYR A 216 -22.44 -5.61 1.92
CA TYR A 216 -21.63 -4.57 2.57
C TYR A 216 -21.71 -3.24 1.79
N ASN A 217 -21.43 -3.28 0.49
CA ASN A 217 -21.46 -2.07 -0.34
C ASN A 217 -22.88 -1.47 -0.44
N ALA A 218 -23.91 -2.30 -0.54
CA ALA A 218 -25.31 -1.86 -0.55
C ALA A 218 -25.72 -1.18 0.76
N SER A 219 -25.38 -1.78 1.90
CA SER A 219 -25.65 -1.22 3.23
C SER A 219 -24.91 0.11 3.43
N LYS A 220 -23.66 0.17 3.00
CA LYS A 220 -22.89 1.41 3.07
C LYS A 220 -23.49 2.52 2.18
N LEU A 221 -23.93 2.19 0.98
CA LEU A 221 -24.60 3.13 0.08
C LEU A 221 -25.90 3.70 0.71
N ALA A 222 -26.68 2.82 1.33
CA ALA A 222 -27.89 3.25 2.04
C ALA A 222 -27.57 4.20 3.19
N ALA A 223 -26.56 3.86 4.01
CA ALA A 223 -26.13 4.72 5.11
C ALA A 223 -25.60 6.07 4.62
N ASP A 224 -24.79 6.11 3.57
CA ASP A 224 -24.25 7.34 3.00
C ASP A 224 -25.37 8.23 2.46
N ARG A 225 -26.40 7.68 1.80
CA ARG A 225 -27.59 8.42 1.32
C ARG A 225 -28.39 9.02 2.47
N ILE A 226 -28.65 8.25 3.54
CA ILE A 226 -29.33 8.73 4.74
C ILE A 226 -28.55 9.89 5.37
N ASN A 227 -27.24 9.76 5.52
CA ASN A 227 -26.40 10.81 6.09
C ASN A 227 -26.43 12.09 5.26
N VAL A 228 -26.45 12.01 3.93
CA VAL A 228 -26.59 13.17 3.06
C VAL A 228 -27.94 13.86 3.30
N GLN A 229 -29.04 13.12 3.38
CA GLN A 229 -30.37 13.67 3.63
C GLN A 229 -30.48 14.37 5.01
N LEU A 230 -29.94 13.72 6.05
CA LEU A 230 -29.94 14.29 7.40
C LEU A 230 -29.10 15.58 7.47
N ASN A 231 -27.96 15.62 6.82
CA ASN A 231 -27.12 16.82 6.78
C ASN A 231 -27.81 18.00 6.03
N GLN A 232 -28.57 17.70 4.97
CA GLN A 232 -29.34 18.71 4.25
C GLN A 232 -30.46 19.29 5.09
N GLN A 233 -31.12 18.49 5.93
CA GLN A 233 -32.18 18.94 6.84
C GLN A 233 -31.67 19.81 8.01
N GLN A 234 -30.39 19.66 8.40
CA GLN A 234 -29.78 20.46 9.47
C GLN A 234 -29.34 21.85 9.00
N VAL A 235 -29.23 22.07 7.70
CA VAL A 235 -28.77 23.33 7.08
C VAL A 235 -29.95 24.18 6.56
N ALA A 236 -31.15 23.62 6.50
CA ALA A 236 -32.39 24.30 6.12
C ALA A 236 -33.15 24.81 7.36
#